data_57da4cf4c4c72df813be358a271c330c
#
_entry.id   57da4cf4c4c72df813be358a271c330c
#
_cell.length_a   1.000
_cell.length_b   1.000
_cell.length_c   1.000
_cell.angle_alpha   90.00
_cell.angle_beta   90.00
_cell.angle_gamma   90.00
#
_symmetry.space_group_name_H-M   'P 1'
#
loop_
_entity.id
_entity.type
_entity.pdbx_description
1 polymer ?
#
loop_
_entity_poly.entity_id
_entity_poly.type
_entity_poly.pdbx_seq_one_letter_code
_entity_poly.pdbx_strand_id
1 'polypeptide(L)'
;MYIQFGCGLSAPTNWINFDSSPTLRLQKIPLFGTLVKKVKFPSNILYGDIIKGLPNIKENSCDGIYCSHVLEHLSLNDCKYALSTTFSLLKSGGIFRCVLPDLEFNINNYIANKSDKNPEAALHFMQNTMLGIENRPKGFKNKIIASFGNSHHLWMWDKLSLQKELKKVGFEKIRVCEYNDSTDVNFKTVEDENRFYGAIAFECIK
;
A
#
# COMPACT_ATOMS: atom_id res chain seq x y z
N MET A 1 -0.89 -7.32 -19.14
CA MET A 1 -1.97 -6.93 -18.21
C MET A 1 -1.36 -6.18 -17.03
N TYR A 2 -1.94 -5.04 -16.66
CA TYR A 2 -1.49 -4.22 -15.55
C TYR A 2 -2.51 -4.29 -14.42
N ILE A 3 -2.07 -4.44 -13.19
CA ILE A 3 -2.92 -4.45 -12.01
C ILE A 3 -2.38 -3.52 -10.92
N GLN A 4 -3.28 -2.93 -10.15
CA GLN A 4 -2.92 -2.31 -8.87
C GLN A 4 -3.78 -2.89 -7.74
N PHE A 5 -3.19 -3.00 -6.55
CA PHE A 5 -3.91 -3.41 -5.34
C PHE A 5 -3.76 -2.35 -4.24
N GLY A 6 -4.82 -2.22 -3.43
CA GLY A 6 -4.95 -1.09 -2.51
C GLY A 6 -5.09 0.24 -3.24
N CYS A 7 -5.83 0.23 -4.36
CA CYS A 7 -5.93 1.37 -5.27
C CYS A 7 -6.66 2.57 -4.67
N GLY A 8 -7.37 2.41 -3.56
CA GLY A 8 -8.20 3.45 -2.99
C GLY A 8 -9.25 3.92 -4.01
N LEU A 9 -9.23 5.20 -4.35
CA LEU A 9 -10.13 5.78 -5.36
C LEU A 9 -9.49 5.93 -6.75
N SER A 10 -8.22 5.54 -6.91
CA SER A 10 -7.53 5.56 -8.20
C SER A 10 -8.03 4.40 -9.07
N ALA A 11 -8.58 4.70 -10.23
CA ALA A 11 -9.22 3.70 -11.08
C ALA A 11 -9.00 3.95 -12.59
N PRO A 12 -7.76 4.05 -13.06
CA PRO A 12 -7.48 4.20 -14.49
C PRO A 12 -7.98 2.98 -15.27
N THR A 13 -8.51 3.21 -16.46
CA THR A 13 -9.20 2.18 -17.27
C THR A 13 -8.26 1.18 -17.92
N ASN A 14 -6.99 1.52 -18.05
CA ASN A 14 -5.95 0.62 -18.59
C ASN A 14 -5.34 -0.31 -17.51
N TRP A 15 -5.83 -0.23 -16.28
CA TRP A 15 -5.44 -1.08 -15.14
C TRP A 15 -6.63 -1.87 -14.61
N ILE A 16 -6.38 -3.06 -14.08
CA ILE A 16 -7.34 -3.77 -13.23
C ILE A 16 -7.08 -3.30 -11.80
N ASN A 17 -8.09 -2.67 -11.21
CA ASN A 17 -7.95 -1.96 -9.94
C ASN A 17 -8.58 -2.78 -8.83
N PHE A 18 -7.79 -3.16 -7.82
CA PHE A 18 -8.24 -3.92 -6.66
C PHE A 18 -8.11 -3.10 -5.38
N ASP A 19 -9.10 -3.25 -4.51
CA ASP A 19 -9.04 -2.72 -3.15
C ASP A 19 -9.71 -3.71 -2.18
N SER A 20 -9.15 -3.82 -0.98
CA SER A 20 -9.64 -4.74 0.06
C SER A 20 -10.49 -4.06 1.14
N SER A 21 -10.79 -2.76 0.99
CA SER A 21 -11.47 -2.00 2.03
C SER A 21 -12.86 -2.55 2.37
N PRO A 22 -13.25 -2.57 3.64
CA PRO A 22 -14.59 -2.98 4.05
C PRO A 22 -15.69 -2.12 3.43
N THR A 23 -15.40 -0.84 3.19
CA THR A 23 -16.33 0.11 2.54
C THR A 23 -16.66 -0.32 1.11
N LEU A 24 -15.63 -0.69 0.32
CA LEU A 24 -15.84 -1.24 -1.02
C LEU A 24 -16.65 -2.52 -0.99
N ARG A 25 -16.32 -3.42 -0.05
CA ARG A 25 -17.05 -4.68 0.11
C ARG A 25 -18.53 -4.44 0.39
N LEU A 26 -18.87 -3.52 1.29
CA LEU A 26 -20.27 -3.14 1.59
C LEU A 26 -20.94 -2.51 0.36
N GLN A 27 -20.24 -1.67 -0.41
CA GLN A 27 -20.78 -1.04 -1.60
C GLN A 27 -21.13 -2.06 -2.70
N LYS A 28 -20.43 -3.17 -2.78
CA LYS A 28 -20.69 -4.25 -3.76
C LYS A 28 -21.85 -5.17 -3.37
N ILE A 29 -22.39 -5.09 -2.14
CA ILE A 29 -23.55 -5.89 -1.70
C ILE A 29 -24.83 -5.20 -2.19
N PRO A 30 -25.69 -5.89 -2.97
CA PRO A 30 -27.01 -5.37 -3.35
C PRO A 30 -27.81 -4.93 -2.10
N LEU A 31 -28.53 -3.83 -2.20
CA LEU A 31 -29.34 -3.20 -1.13
C LEU A 31 -28.55 -2.45 -0.04
N PHE A 32 -27.27 -2.80 0.21
CA PHE A 32 -26.43 -2.09 1.21
C PHE A 32 -25.55 -0.98 0.62
N GLY A 33 -25.31 -1.01 -0.69
CA GLY A 33 -24.47 -0.03 -1.36
C GLY A 33 -24.96 1.44 -1.23
N THR A 34 -26.26 1.63 -1.07
CA THR A 34 -26.89 2.95 -0.86
C THR A 34 -26.67 3.50 0.55
N LEU A 35 -26.32 2.66 1.52
CA LEU A 35 -26.04 3.06 2.91
C LEU A 35 -24.61 3.63 3.09
N VAL A 36 -23.74 3.39 2.13
CA VAL A 36 -22.37 3.93 2.14
C VAL A 36 -22.39 5.37 1.65
N LYS A 37 -22.59 6.32 2.57
CA LYS A 37 -22.76 7.75 2.23
C LYS A 37 -21.45 8.54 2.12
N LYS A 38 -20.35 8.08 2.75
CA LYS A 38 -19.14 8.91 2.92
C LYS A 38 -18.10 8.79 1.80
N VAL A 39 -17.90 7.59 1.24
CA VAL A 39 -16.92 7.36 0.17
C VAL A 39 -17.53 6.43 -0.86
N LYS A 40 -17.60 6.87 -2.11
CA LYS A 40 -18.10 6.06 -3.22
C LYS A 40 -16.94 5.65 -4.11
N PHE A 41 -16.63 4.37 -4.13
CA PHE A 41 -15.62 3.83 -5.03
C PHE A 41 -16.10 3.83 -6.49
N PRO A 42 -15.23 4.15 -7.47
CA PRO A 42 -15.52 3.94 -8.88
C PRO A 42 -15.98 2.51 -9.20
N SER A 43 -16.87 2.36 -10.18
CA SER A 43 -17.51 1.08 -10.51
C SER A 43 -16.52 0.02 -11.01
N ASN A 44 -15.43 0.45 -11.65
CA ASN A 44 -14.35 -0.40 -12.17
C ASN A 44 -13.32 -0.84 -11.11
N ILE A 45 -13.52 -0.53 -9.84
CA ILE A 45 -12.70 -1.09 -8.76
C ILE A 45 -13.32 -2.42 -8.33
N LEU A 46 -12.49 -3.45 -8.31
CA LEU A 46 -12.85 -4.80 -7.88
C LEU A 46 -12.46 -5.01 -6.42
N TYR A 47 -13.25 -5.79 -5.69
CA TYR A 47 -12.81 -6.27 -4.39
C TYR A 47 -11.75 -7.36 -4.58
N GLY A 48 -10.58 -7.16 -3.97
CA GLY A 48 -9.48 -8.12 -3.97
C GLY A 48 -8.49 -7.83 -2.85
N ASP A 49 -8.00 -8.89 -2.24
CA ASP A 49 -7.06 -8.85 -1.12
C ASP A 49 -5.82 -9.63 -1.54
N ILE A 50 -4.68 -8.96 -1.61
CA ILE A 50 -3.42 -9.57 -2.08
C ILE A 50 -3.00 -10.77 -1.21
N ILE A 51 -3.43 -10.80 0.06
CA ILE A 51 -3.14 -11.90 0.98
C ILE A 51 -4.03 -13.12 0.70
N LYS A 52 -5.25 -12.90 0.22
CA LYS A 52 -6.22 -13.98 -0.08
C LYS A 52 -6.24 -14.40 -1.54
N GLY A 53 -5.44 -13.71 -2.35
CA GLY A 53 -5.45 -13.84 -3.81
C GLY A 53 -6.36 -12.82 -4.50
N LEU A 54 -5.96 -12.39 -5.69
CA LEU A 54 -6.72 -11.47 -6.52
C LEU A 54 -7.62 -12.27 -7.47
N PRO A 55 -8.95 -12.02 -7.48
CA PRO A 55 -9.88 -12.80 -8.28
C PRO A 55 -9.56 -12.71 -9.78
N ASN A 56 -9.55 -13.85 -10.46
CA ASN A 56 -9.34 -14.01 -11.90
C ASN A 56 -7.96 -13.56 -12.42
N ILE A 57 -6.98 -13.34 -11.56
CA ILE A 57 -5.60 -13.07 -11.94
C ILE A 57 -4.80 -14.38 -11.84
N LYS A 58 -4.19 -14.80 -12.93
CA LYS A 58 -3.38 -16.01 -12.99
C LYS A 58 -1.91 -15.69 -12.71
N GLU A 59 -1.17 -16.67 -12.24
CA GLU A 59 0.28 -16.60 -12.17
C GLU A 59 0.90 -16.31 -13.55
N ASN A 60 2.02 -15.60 -13.57
CA ASN A 60 2.76 -15.23 -14.77
C ASN A 60 1.91 -14.53 -15.84
N SER A 61 0.96 -13.68 -15.43
CA SER A 61 0.04 -13.01 -16.35
C SER A 61 0.17 -11.49 -16.38
N CYS A 62 0.82 -10.88 -15.37
CA CYS A 62 0.93 -9.44 -15.27
C CYS A 62 2.22 -8.91 -15.88
N ASP A 63 2.12 -7.86 -16.70
CA ASP A 63 3.25 -7.11 -17.24
C ASP A 63 3.73 -6.06 -16.23
N GLY A 64 2.80 -5.51 -15.42
CA GLY A 64 3.11 -4.56 -14.36
C GLY A 64 2.16 -4.68 -13.18
N ILE A 65 2.70 -4.50 -11.98
CA ILE A 65 1.94 -4.44 -10.71
C ILE A 65 2.35 -3.19 -9.94
N TYR A 66 1.36 -2.49 -9.39
CA TYR A 66 1.57 -1.29 -8.59
C TYR A 66 0.84 -1.38 -7.24
N CYS A 67 1.49 -0.88 -6.19
CA CYS A 67 0.82 -0.58 -4.93
C CYS A 67 1.44 0.65 -4.26
N SER A 68 0.59 1.43 -3.62
CA SER A 68 1.03 2.65 -2.93
C SER A 68 0.34 2.76 -1.58
N HIS A 69 1.12 2.87 -0.51
CA HIS A 69 0.65 2.94 0.86
C HIS A 69 -0.28 1.77 1.24
N VAL A 70 0.25 0.56 1.06
CA VAL A 70 -0.43 -0.71 1.36
C VAL A 70 0.41 -1.61 2.25
N LEU A 71 1.71 -1.76 1.94
CA LEU A 71 2.57 -2.75 2.59
C LEU A 71 2.80 -2.47 4.06
N GLU A 72 2.76 -1.21 4.46
CA GLU A 72 2.88 -0.76 5.86
C GLU A 72 1.64 -1.11 6.71
N HIS A 73 0.50 -1.33 6.08
CA HIS A 73 -0.74 -1.77 6.76
C HIS A 73 -0.80 -3.29 6.96
N LEU A 74 0.15 -4.03 6.39
CA LEU A 74 0.25 -5.47 6.55
C LEU A 74 1.16 -5.82 7.74
N SER A 75 0.85 -6.94 8.40
CA SER A 75 1.82 -7.52 9.33
C SER A 75 3.09 -7.94 8.58
N LEU A 76 4.21 -8.11 9.29
CA LEU A 76 5.48 -8.53 8.66
C LEU A 76 5.32 -9.78 7.79
N ASN A 77 4.61 -10.79 8.30
CA ASN A 77 4.42 -12.05 7.57
C ASN A 77 3.45 -11.89 6.38
N ASP A 78 2.39 -11.12 6.56
CA ASP A 78 1.45 -10.82 5.48
C ASP A 78 2.11 -10.01 4.36
N CYS A 79 2.99 -9.05 4.72
CA CYS A 79 3.77 -8.31 3.74
C CYS A 79 4.69 -9.22 2.92
N LYS A 80 5.42 -10.14 3.58
CA LYS A 80 6.25 -11.12 2.89
C LYS A 80 5.44 -12.02 1.97
N TYR A 81 4.25 -12.43 2.40
CA TYR A 81 3.33 -13.21 1.58
C TYR A 81 2.83 -12.40 0.39
N ALA A 82 2.44 -11.13 0.60
CA ALA A 82 2.02 -10.23 -0.47
C ALA A 82 3.11 -10.04 -1.53
N LEU A 83 4.37 -9.86 -1.11
CA LEU A 83 5.51 -9.76 -2.04
C LEU A 83 5.70 -11.05 -2.85
N SER A 84 5.59 -12.23 -2.22
CA SER A 84 5.67 -13.53 -2.91
C SER A 84 4.52 -13.70 -3.91
N THR A 85 3.29 -13.35 -3.51
CA THR A 85 2.12 -13.38 -4.40
C THR A 85 2.33 -12.43 -5.59
N THR A 86 2.78 -11.19 -5.34
CA THR A 86 3.08 -10.21 -6.39
C THR A 86 4.10 -10.77 -7.39
N PHE A 87 5.17 -11.39 -6.89
CA PHE A 87 6.16 -12.03 -7.74
C PHE A 87 5.57 -13.16 -8.59
N SER A 88 4.73 -14.02 -8.01
CA SER A 88 4.11 -15.15 -8.75
C SER A 88 3.19 -14.65 -9.89
N LEU A 89 2.46 -13.56 -9.68
CA LEU A 89 1.54 -12.99 -10.67
C LEU A 89 2.24 -12.32 -11.84
N LEU A 90 3.46 -11.79 -11.66
CA LEU A 90 4.24 -11.17 -12.73
C LEU A 90 4.74 -12.20 -13.74
N LYS A 91 4.77 -11.82 -15.00
CA LYS A 91 5.54 -12.50 -16.05
C LYS A 91 7.04 -12.34 -15.82
N SER A 92 7.85 -13.21 -16.41
CA SER A 92 9.29 -12.94 -16.53
C SER A 92 9.51 -11.61 -17.27
N GLY A 93 10.33 -10.73 -16.68
CA GLY A 93 10.54 -9.35 -17.14
C GLY A 93 9.43 -8.37 -16.73
N GLY A 94 8.40 -8.82 -16.02
CA GLY A 94 7.34 -7.95 -15.50
C GLY A 94 7.84 -7.04 -14.38
N ILE A 95 7.25 -5.85 -14.27
CA ILE A 95 7.70 -4.78 -13.35
C ILE A 95 6.78 -4.70 -12.13
N PHE A 96 7.37 -4.66 -10.95
CA PHE A 96 6.69 -4.27 -9.72
C PHE A 96 7.17 -2.89 -9.26
N ARG A 97 6.21 -1.99 -8.99
CA ARG A 97 6.51 -0.71 -8.32
C ARG A 97 5.70 -0.57 -7.06
N CYS A 98 6.36 -0.16 -5.99
CA CYS A 98 5.69 0.12 -4.71
C CYS A 98 6.20 1.42 -4.09
N VAL A 99 5.28 2.11 -3.42
CA VAL A 99 5.53 3.35 -2.68
C VAL A 99 4.98 3.18 -1.27
N LEU A 100 5.74 3.51 -0.24
CA LEU A 100 5.29 3.40 1.15
C LEU A 100 6.08 4.36 2.05
N PRO A 101 5.54 4.73 3.24
CA PRO A 101 6.20 5.65 4.15
C PRO A 101 7.58 5.16 4.57
N ASP A 102 8.57 6.07 4.56
CA ASP A 102 9.93 5.76 4.95
C ASP A 102 10.14 5.92 6.46
N LEU A 103 10.54 4.83 7.12
CA LEU A 103 10.89 4.86 8.53
C LEU A 103 12.08 5.79 8.80
N GLU A 104 13.11 5.76 7.95
CA GLU A 104 14.32 6.57 8.11
C GLU A 104 13.99 8.06 8.01
N PHE A 105 13.16 8.47 7.05
CA PHE A 105 12.66 9.84 6.95
C PHE A 105 11.97 10.30 8.23
N ASN A 106 11.07 9.48 8.79
CA ASN A 106 10.36 9.80 10.02
C ASN A 106 11.27 9.87 11.24
N ILE A 107 12.28 8.99 11.33
CA ILE A 107 13.29 9.01 12.41
C ILE A 107 14.12 10.29 12.32
N ASN A 108 14.59 10.67 11.12
CA ASN A 108 15.39 11.88 10.93
C ASN A 108 14.59 13.13 11.31
N ASN A 109 13.32 13.20 10.95
CA ASN A 109 12.42 14.29 11.37
C ASN A 109 12.24 14.33 12.90
N TYR A 110 12.09 13.17 13.54
CA TYR A 110 12.01 13.10 14.99
C TYR A 110 13.30 13.63 15.65
N ILE A 111 14.47 13.19 15.16
CA ILE A 111 15.77 13.62 15.71
C ILE A 111 15.95 15.14 15.54
N ALA A 112 15.62 15.69 14.37
CA ALA A 112 15.67 17.12 14.13
C ALA A 112 14.78 17.91 15.10
N ASN A 113 13.50 17.53 15.19
CA ASN A 113 12.56 18.18 16.10
C ASN A 113 13.00 18.08 17.57
N LYS A 114 13.55 16.94 18.00
CA LYS A 114 14.07 16.75 19.35
C LYS A 114 15.30 17.63 19.60
N SER A 115 16.17 17.80 18.62
CA SER A 115 17.37 18.68 18.74
C SER A 115 16.96 20.13 18.92
N ASP A 116 15.84 20.56 18.32
CA ASP A 116 15.26 21.88 18.49
C ASP A 116 14.48 22.04 19.82
N LYS A 117 14.57 21.05 20.71
CA LYS A 117 13.87 20.99 22.02
C LYS A 117 12.34 21.08 21.89
N ASN A 118 11.78 20.64 20.77
CA ASN A 118 10.34 20.61 20.57
C ASN A 118 9.71 19.50 21.46
N PRO A 119 8.85 19.85 22.43
CA PRO A 119 8.24 18.86 23.32
C PRO A 119 7.27 17.92 22.61
N GLU A 120 6.77 18.31 21.43
CA GLU A 120 5.82 17.52 20.63
C GLU A 120 6.50 16.54 19.65
N ALA A 121 7.83 16.48 19.63
CA ALA A 121 8.58 15.65 18.68
C ALA A 121 8.14 14.18 18.68
N ALA A 122 7.94 13.59 19.87
CA ALA A 122 7.47 12.21 19.98
C ALA A 122 6.01 12.05 19.53
N LEU A 123 5.14 13.00 19.83
CA LEU A 123 3.75 13.00 19.40
C LEU A 123 3.68 13.04 17.86
N HIS A 124 4.40 13.97 17.24
CA HIS A 124 4.47 14.07 15.77
C HIS A 124 5.00 12.80 15.13
N PHE A 125 6.04 12.16 15.71
CA PHE A 125 6.54 10.89 15.20
C PHE A 125 5.47 9.81 15.21
N MET A 126 4.77 9.63 16.34
CA MET A 126 3.72 8.60 16.48
C MET A 126 2.53 8.86 15.55
N GLN A 127 2.18 10.12 15.31
CA GLN A 127 1.11 10.52 14.39
C GLN A 127 1.51 10.31 12.92
N ASN A 128 2.69 10.83 12.52
CA ASN A 128 3.18 10.74 11.14
C ASN A 128 3.45 9.30 10.70
N THR A 129 3.92 8.45 11.62
CA THR A 129 4.11 7.03 11.36
C THR A 129 2.83 6.20 11.47
N MET A 130 1.72 6.79 11.93
CA MET A 130 0.45 6.09 12.21
C MET A 130 0.60 4.84 13.10
N LEU A 131 1.67 4.76 13.90
CA LEU A 131 1.90 3.70 14.89
C LEU A 131 1.17 3.99 16.21
N GLY A 132 0.83 5.25 16.46
CA GLY A 132 0.13 5.69 17.66
C GLY A 132 -1.38 5.43 17.61
N ILE A 133 -1.95 4.99 18.72
CA ILE A 133 -3.40 4.90 18.89
C ILE A 133 -3.82 5.96 19.91
N GLU A 134 -4.34 7.08 19.43
CA GLU A 134 -4.76 8.19 20.31
C GLU A 134 -5.97 7.83 21.17
N ASN A 135 -6.93 7.10 20.59
CA ASN A 135 -8.16 6.76 21.28
C ASN A 135 -8.45 5.26 21.19
N ARG A 136 -8.64 4.60 22.32
CA ARG A 136 -9.10 3.21 22.34
C ARG A 136 -10.50 3.10 21.76
N PRO A 137 -10.79 2.16 20.83
CA PRO A 137 -12.13 1.92 20.35
C PRO A 137 -13.07 1.57 21.50
N LYS A 138 -14.12 2.39 21.71
CA LYS A 138 -15.14 2.16 22.76
C LYS A 138 -16.32 1.38 22.19
N GLY A 139 -16.76 0.33 22.89
CA GLY A 139 -17.88 -0.50 22.53
C GLY A 139 -17.54 -1.58 21.49
N PHE A 140 -18.38 -2.63 21.45
CA PHE A 140 -18.16 -3.84 20.65
C PHE A 140 -18.14 -3.54 19.13
N LYS A 141 -19.03 -2.68 18.66
CA LYS A 141 -19.11 -2.26 17.24
C LYS A 141 -17.83 -1.56 16.79
N ASN A 142 -17.31 -0.63 17.58
CA ASN A 142 -16.10 0.12 17.23
C ASN A 142 -14.85 -0.77 17.30
N LYS A 143 -14.80 -1.76 18.21
CA LYS A 143 -13.73 -2.76 18.24
C LYS A 143 -13.72 -3.62 16.98
N ILE A 144 -14.90 -4.06 16.51
CA ILE A 144 -15.03 -4.80 15.24
C ILE A 144 -14.56 -3.91 14.07
N ILE A 145 -15.04 -2.67 13.97
CA ILE A 145 -14.66 -1.74 12.90
C ILE A 145 -13.13 -1.48 12.92
N ALA A 146 -12.54 -1.29 14.10
CA ALA A 146 -11.10 -1.12 14.24
C ALA A 146 -10.30 -2.37 13.85
N SER A 147 -10.84 -3.57 14.09
CA SER A 147 -10.21 -4.84 13.68
C SER A 147 -10.26 -5.08 12.17
N PHE A 148 -11.21 -4.45 11.47
CA PHE A 148 -11.34 -4.54 10.02
C PHE A 148 -10.81 -3.31 9.28
N GLY A 149 -10.49 -2.24 10.00
CA GLY A 149 -9.98 -0.99 9.42
C GLY A 149 -8.45 -1.02 9.33
N ASN A 150 -7.90 -0.97 8.12
CA ASN A 150 -6.46 -0.78 7.87
C ASN A 150 -6.07 0.70 8.10
N SER A 151 -6.42 1.27 9.24
CA SER A 151 -6.16 2.69 9.52
C SER A 151 -4.84 2.95 10.23
N HIS A 152 -4.14 1.90 10.66
CA HIS A 152 -2.85 2.00 11.35
C HIS A 152 -1.78 1.26 10.57
N HIS A 153 -0.54 1.76 10.63
CA HIS A 153 0.60 1.04 10.12
C HIS A 153 0.95 -0.09 11.09
N LEU A 154 1.09 -1.30 10.57
CA LEU A 154 1.46 -2.47 11.36
C LEU A 154 2.95 -2.73 11.31
N TRP A 155 3.62 -2.33 10.21
CA TRP A 155 5.04 -2.52 10.03
C TRP A 155 5.64 -1.41 9.17
N MET A 156 6.56 -0.64 9.75
CA MET A 156 7.29 0.40 9.01
C MET A 156 8.54 -0.20 8.37
N TRP A 157 8.85 0.28 7.18
CA TRP A 157 10.00 -0.14 6.39
C TRP A 157 10.98 1.00 6.19
N ASP A 158 12.26 0.67 6.12
CA ASP A 158 13.30 1.49 5.52
C ASP A 158 13.78 0.89 4.19
N LYS A 159 14.60 1.64 3.49
CA LYS A 159 15.15 1.23 2.20
C LYS A 159 15.85 -0.13 2.26
N LEU A 160 16.68 -0.37 3.27
CA LEU A 160 17.51 -1.58 3.34
C LEU A 160 16.69 -2.81 3.67
N SER A 161 15.76 -2.71 4.63
CA SER A 161 14.93 -3.82 5.05
C SER A 161 13.96 -4.26 3.96
N LEU A 162 13.30 -3.32 3.26
CA LEU A 162 12.41 -3.65 2.17
C LEU A 162 13.17 -4.22 0.96
N GLN A 163 14.31 -3.62 0.58
CA GLN A 163 15.15 -4.15 -0.50
C GLN A 163 15.59 -5.60 -0.23
N LYS A 164 15.92 -5.91 1.02
CA LYS A 164 16.28 -7.27 1.44
C LYS A 164 15.14 -8.25 1.22
N GLU A 165 13.90 -7.89 1.59
CA GLU A 165 12.75 -8.77 1.40
C GLU A 165 12.39 -8.94 -0.09
N LEU A 166 12.48 -7.88 -0.90
CA LEU A 166 12.33 -7.96 -2.35
C LEU A 166 13.34 -8.95 -2.98
N LYS A 167 14.63 -8.85 -2.60
CA LYS A 167 15.67 -9.79 -3.06
C LYS A 167 15.39 -11.24 -2.66
N LYS A 168 14.92 -11.47 -1.43
CA LYS A 168 14.60 -12.83 -0.95
C LYS A 168 13.48 -13.49 -1.74
N VAL A 169 12.52 -12.72 -2.22
CA VAL A 169 11.42 -13.20 -3.05
C VAL A 169 11.89 -13.58 -4.46
N GLY A 170 13.00 -13.01 -4.93
CA GLY A 170 13.58 -13.28 -6.24
C GLY A 170 13.54 -12.09 -7.20
N PHE A 171 13.10 -10.91 -6.76
CA PHE A 171 13.14 -9.73 -7.60
C PHE A 171 14.57 -9.31 -7.95
N GLU A 172 14.76 -8.92 -9.20
CA GLU A 172 16.01 -8.42 -9.76
C GLU A 172 15.93 -6.94 -10.09
N LYS A 173 17.06 -6.33 -10.47
CA LYS A 173 17.19 -4.92 -10.88
C LYS A 173 16.44 -3.96 -9.94
N ILE A 174 16.50 -4.26 -8.64
CA ILE A 174 15.82 -3.46 -7.61
C ILE A 174 16.47 -2.10 -7.52
N ARG A 175 15.75 -1.06 -7.87
CA ARG A 175 16.18 0.34 -7.74
C ARG A 175 15.22 1.16 -6.89
N VAL A 176 15.75 2.13 -6.18
CA VAL A 176 14.92 3.22 -5.66
C VAL A 176 14.43 4.05 -6.84
N CYS A 177 13.19 4.42 -6.82
CA CYS A 177 12.56 5.18 -7.89
C CYS A 177 11.91 6.45 -7.35
N GLU A 178 11.64 7.38 -8.27
CA GLU A 178 10.97 8.65 -8.01
C GLU A 178 9.63 8.70 -8.76
N TYR A 179 8.83 9.70 -8.48
CA TYR A 179 7.58 9.94 -9.17
C TYR A 179 7.79 10.03 -10.70
N ASN A 180 7.02 9.25 -11.45
CA ASN A 180 7.02 9.23 -12.92
C ASN A 180 8.35 8.86 -13.60
N ASP A 181 9.30 8.22 -12.92
CA ASP A 181 10.60 7.85 -13.47
C ASP A 181 10.66 6.44 -14.08
N SER A 182 9.53 5.71 -14.13
CA SER A 182 9.48 4.41 -14.79
C SER A 182 9.68 4.54 -16.30
N THR A 183 10.42 3.59 -16.88
CA THR A 183 10.53 3.44 -18.35
C THR A 183 9.23 2.93 -18.96
N ASP A 184 8.38 2.27 -18.19
CA ASP A 184 7.05 1.87 -18.61
C ASP A 184 6.03 2.97 -18.30
N VAL A 185 5.57 3.63 -19.37
CA VAL A 185 4.65 4.78 -19.29
C VAL A 185 3.30 4.46 -18.63
N ASN A 186 2.91 3.18 -18.54
CA ASN A 186 1.65 2.79 -17.90
C ASN A 186 1.63 3.18 -16.41
N PHE A 187 2.77 3.13 -15.71
CA PHE A 187 2.84 3.49 -14.30
C PHE A 187 2.47 4.95 -14.02
N LYS A 188 2.69 5.86 -14.97
CA LYS A 188 2.30 7.27 -14.85
C LYS A 188 0.80 7.49 -14.62
N THR A 189 -0.03 6.50 -14.98
CA THR A 189 -1.48 6.62 -14.83
C THR A 189 -2.00 6.25 -13.43
N VAL A 190 -1.17 5.62 -12.62
CA VAL A 190 -1.52 5.16 -11.25
C VAL A 190 -0.74 5.90 -10.16
N GLU A 191 0.35 6.56 -10.51
CA GLU A 191 1.18 7.30 -9.55
C GLU A 191 0.55 8.65 -9.20
N ASP A 192 0.70 9.05 -7.94
CA ASP A 192 0.31 10.35 -7.38
C ASP A 192 1.53 10.93 -6.66
N GLU A 193 1.99 12.12 -7.09
CA GLU A 193 3.17 12.79 -6.58
C GLU A 193 3.14 12.98 -5.06
N ASN A 194 1.95 13.27 -4.51
CA ASN A 194 1.80 13.47 -3.06
C ASN A 194 2.12 12.22 -2.24
N ARG A 195 2.07 11.03 -2.87
CA ARG A 195 2.40 9.76 -2.21
C ARG A 195 3.90 9.51 -2.06
N PHE A 196 4.73 10.28 -2.79
CA PHE A 196 6.19 10.12 -2.75
C PHE A 196 6.86 10.98 -1.68
N TYR A 197 6.18 11.98 -1.12
CA TYR A 197 6.74 12.79 -0.06
C TYR A 197 6.94 12.00 1.23
N GLY A 198 8.18 11.95 1.74
CA GLY A 198 8.53 11.19 2.95
C GLY A 198 8.35 9.68 2.81
N ALA A 199 8.38 9.19 1.57
CA ALA A 199 8.22 7.79 1.23
C ALA A 199 9.48 7.20 0.59
N ILE A 200 9.61 5.88 0.68
CA ILE A 200 10.50 5.10 -0.20
C ILE A 200 9.68 4.51 -1.32
N ALA A 201 10.26 4.52 -2.50
CA ALA A 201 9.66 3.87 -3.66
C ALA A 201 10.67 2.92 -4.30
N PHE A 202 10.22 1.75 -4.69
CA PHE A 202 11.01 0.77 -5.40
C PHE A 202 10.37 0.38 -6.73
N GLU A 203 11.23 0.20 -7.73
CA GLU A 203 10.92 -0.51 -8.95
C GLU A 203 11.83 -1.72 -9.06
N CYS A 204 11.27 -2.88 -9.38
CA CYS A 204 12.02 -4.12 -9.53
C CYS A 204 11.37 -5.02 -10.60
N ILE A 205 12.15 -5.99 -11.09
CA ILE A 205 11.77 -6.88 -12.20
C ILE A 205 11.75 -8.32 -11.69
N LYS A 206 10.78 -9.11 -12.19
CA LYS A 206 10.77 -10.56 -12.04
C LYS A 206 11.71 -11.23 -13.01
#